data_2da2d5ba7bc88fdd1c8314f53f773815
#
_entry.id   2da2d5ba7bc88fdd1c8314f53f773815
#
_cell.length_a   1.000
_cell.length_b   1.000
_cell.length_c   1.000
_cell.angle_alpha   90.00
_cell.angle_beta   90.00
_cell.angle_gamma   90.00
#
_symmetry.space_group_name_H-M   'P 1'
#
loop_
_entity.id
_entity.type
_entity.pdbx_description
1 polymer ?
#
loop_
_entity_poly.entity_id
_entity_poly.type
_entity_poly.pdbx_seq_one_letter_code
_entity_poly.pdbx_strand_id
1 'polypeptide(L)'
;PDLMARFQEHAERFKTELVYDHIHTAALTEKPIRLVGDAAEYTCDALIIATGASAMYLGLPSEEAFMGRGVSGCATCDGFFYKGQDVAVVGGGNTAVEEALYLSNIAKTVTVVHRRDKFKAEPILVDRLMDKVKNGNVRLELDSTLDEILGNDSGVTGMRLAHKSGSKKEVAVHGVFIAIGHKPNTQIFEGQLDMANGYIKTRSGLEGNATATNIAGVFAAGDVQDHIYRQAITSAGTGCMAALDAQRYLEALEH
;
A
#
# COMPACT_ATOMS: atom_id res chain seq x y z
N PRO A 1 -9.01 15.79 -2.10
CA PRO A 1 -10.20 15.94 -2.95
C PRO A 1 -9.87 16.73 -4.22
N ASP A 2 -9.38 17.98 -4.13
CA ASP A 2 -9.20 18.88 -5.29
C ASP A 2 -8.23 18.35 -6.36
N LEU A 3 -7.13 17.69 -5.94
CA LEU A 3 -6.17 17.10 -6.88
C LEU A 3 -6.81 15.99 -7.71
N MET A 4 -7.61 15.13 -7.09
CA MET A 4 -8.29 14.04 -7.79
C MET A 4 -9.37 14.57 -8.74
N ALA A 5 -10.11 15.61 -8.33
CA ALA A 5 -11.07 16.28 -9.21
C ALA A 5 -10.38 16.86 -10.45
N ARG A 6 -9.22 17.49 -10.28
CA ARG A 6 -8.42 18.01 -11.43
C ARG A 6 -7.90 16.90 -12.34
N PHE A 7 -7.52 15.73 -11.79
CA PHE A 7 -7.13 14.58 -12.62
C PHE A 7 -8.31 14.06 -13.43
N GLN A 8 -9.49 13.98 -12.81
CA GLN A 8 -10.72 13.60 -13.50
C GLN A 8 -11.06 14.57 -14.63
N GLU A 9 -11.15 15.86 -14.34
CA GLU A 9 -11.41 16.91 -15.34
C GLU A 9 -10.40 16.86 -16.49
N HIS A 10 -9.12 16.58 -16.17
CA HIS A 10 -8.09 16.47 -17.20
C HIS A 10 -8.32 15.26 -18.10
N ALA A 11 -8.68 14.10 -17.57
CA ALA A 11 -8.98 12.90 -18.35
C ALA A 11 -10.21 13.11 -19.25
N GLU A 12 -11.29 13.69 -18.72
CA GLU A 12 -12.54 13.99 -19.44
C GLU A 12 -12.33 14.95 -20.63
N ARG A 13 -11.36 15.89 -20.54
CA ARG A 13 -11.00 16.77 -21.67
C ARG A 13 -10.54 16.00 -22.90
N PHE A 14 -10.00 14.79 -22.73
CA PHE A 14 -9.60 13.91 -23.83
C PHE A 14 -10.67 12.86 -24.16
N LYS A 15 -11.91 13.11 -23.75
CA LYS A 15 -13.08 12.23 -23.99
C LYS A 15 -12.95 10.84 -23.33
N THR A 16 -12.18 10.75 -22.23
CA THR A 16 -12.14 9.54 -21.41
C THR A 16 -13.49 9.37 -20.76
N GLU A 17 -14.13 8.23 -20.96
CA GLU A 17 -15.35 7.84 -20.26
C GLU A 17 -15.00 7.27 -18.88
N LEU A 18 -15.62 7.81 -17.84
CA LEU A 18 -15.49 7.32 -16.47
C LEU A 18 -16.71 6.50 -16.11
N VAL A 19 -16.47 5.21 -15.88
CA VAL A 19 -17.52 4.26 -15.50
C VAL A 19 -17.34 3.89 -14.04
N TYR A 20 -18.33 4.19 -13.22
CA TYR A 20 -18.35 3.87 -11.79
C TYR A 20 -18.99 2.51 -11.58
N ASP A 21 -18.22 1.45 -11.78
CA ASP A 21 -18.62 0.07 -11.60
C ASP A 21 -17.54 -0.73 -10.87
N HIS A 22 -17.93 -1.81 -10.21
CA HIS A 22 -17.00 -2.72 -9.55
C HIS A 22 -16.82 -3.98 -10.39
N ILE A 23 -15.64 -4.16 -10.97
CA ILE A 23 -15.32 -5.35 -11.77
C ILE A 23 -14.96 -6.50 -10.84
N HIS A 24 -15.72 -7.58 -10.93
CA HIS A 24 -15.54 -8.78 -10.11
C HIS A 24 -15.03 -10.01 -10.91
N THR A 25 -15.03 -9.94 -12.24
CA THR A 25 -14.51 -11.02 -13.11
C THR A 25 -13.80 -10.44 -14.32
N ALA A 26 -12.69 -11.07 -14.70
CA ALA A 26 -11.94 -10.74 -15.91
C ALA A 26 -11.61 -12.04 -16.68
N ALA A 27 -11.90 -12.06 -17.98
CA ALA A 27 -11.51 -13.14 -18.91
C ALA A 27 -10.41 -12.60 -19.85
N LEU A 28 -9.17 -12.67 -19.39
CA LEU A 28 -8.03 -11.99 -20.02
C LEU A 28 -7.55 -12.67 -21.30
N THR A 29 -7.87 -13.95 -21.48
CA THR A 29 -7.48 -14.72 -22.67
C THR A 29 -8.50 -14.64 -23.81
N GLU A 30 -9.70 -14.13 -23.55
CA GLU A 30 -10.71 -13.88 -24.57
C GLU A 30 -10.29 -12.69 -25.45
N LYS A 31 -10.74 -12.68 -26.72
CA LYS A 31 -10.54 -11.57 -27.65
C LYS A 31 -11.88 -11.20 -28.31
N PRO A 32 -12.41 -9.99 -28.05
CA PRO A 32 -11.90 -8.96 -27.14
C PRO A 32 -11.85 -9.45 -25.68
N ILE A 33 -10.97 -8.83 -24.86
CA ILE A 33 -10.90 -9.10 -23.42
C ILE A 33 -12.24 -8.73 -22.80
N ARG A 34 -12.78 -9.61 -21.94
CA ARG A 34 -14.09 -9.38 -21.31
C ARG A 34 -13.97 -9.17 -19.80
N LEU A 35 -14.65 -8.14 -19.32
CA LEU A 35 -14.74 -7.78 -17.90
C LEU A 35 -16.21 -7.79 -17.49
N VAL A 36 -16.52 -8.32 -16.31
CA VAL A 36 -17.88 -8.33 -15.75
C VAL A 36 -17.89 -7.48 -14.48
N GLY A 37 -18.72 -6.46 -14.49
CA GLY A 37 -18.99 -5.58 -13.36
C GLY A 37 -20.33 -5.87 -12.68
N ASP A 38 -20.64 -5.13 -11.63
CA ASP A 38 -21.92 -5.23 -10.93
C ASP A 38 -23.07 -4.69 -11.81
N ALA A 39 -22.81 -3.69 -12.63
CA ALA A 39 -23.80 -3.03 -13.47
C ALA A 39 -23.81 -3.55 -14.91
N ALA A 40 -22.68 -3.90 -15.51
CA ALA A 40 -22.57 -4.24 -16.92
C ALA A 40 -21.39 -5.18 -17.24
N GLU A 41 -21.37 -5.68 -18.48
CA GLU A 41 -20.21 -6.31 -19.10
C GLU A 41 -19.50 -5.32 -20.01
N TYR A 42 -18.17 -5.38 -20.01
CA TYR A 42 -17.29 -4.52 -20.80
C TYR A 42 -16.35 -5.37 -21.64
N THR A 43 -16.01 -4.88 -22.82
CA THR A 43 -15.00 -5.51 -23.68
C THR A 43 -13.95 -4.49 -24.11
N CYS A 44 -12.71 -4.94 -24.28
CA CYS A 44 -11.62 -4.10 -24.76
C CYS A 44 -10.57 -4.91 -25.53
N ASP A 45 -9.84 -4.24 -26.41
CA ASP A 45 -8.71 -4.81 -27.14
C ASP A 45 -7.40 -4.70 -26.36
N ALA A 46 -7.29 -3.68 -25.47
CA ALA A 46 -6.17 -3.49 -24.54
C ALA A 46 -6.70 -3.16 -23.14
N LEU A 47 -6.07 -3.72 -22.11
CA LEU A 47 -6.43 -3.53 -20.69
C LEU A 47 -5.22 -3.04 -19.90
N ILE A 48 -5.37 -1.96 -19.16
CA ILE A 48 -4.40 -1.51 -18.15
C ILE A 48 -4.99 -1.80 -16.77
N ILE A 49 -4.31 -2.64 -16.00
CA ILE A 49 -4.68 -2.98 -14.62
C ILE A 49 -3.96 -1.99 -13.69
N ALA A 50 -4.72 -1.16 -13.00
CA ALA A 50 -4.24 -0.16 -12.05
C ALA A 50 -5.01 -0.21 -10.73
N THR A 51 -5.33 -1.42 -10.26
CA THR A 51 -6.18 -1.69 -9.10
C THR A 51 -5.47 -1.44 -7.76
N GLY A 52 -4.16 -1.18 -7.79
CA GLY A 52 -3.37 -0.82 -6.61
C GLY A 52 -3.15 -1.95 -5.62
N ALA A 53 -2.77 -1.58 -4.41
CA ALA A 53 -2.61 -2.46 -3.26
C ALA A 53 -3.21 -1.80 -2.01
N SER A 54 -3.78 -2.61 -1.14
CA SER A 54 -4.38 -2.16 0.11
C SER A 54 -3.44 -2.41 1.28
N ALA A 55 -3.23 -1.42 2.14
CA ALA A 55 -2.55 -1.63 3.40
C ALA A 55 -3.32 -2.66 4.24
N MET A 56 -2.59 -3.56 4.88
CA MET A 56 -3.20 -4.52 5.80
C MET A 56 -3.34 -3.89 7.18
N TYR A 57 -4.49 -4.12 7.80
CA TYR A 57 -4.81 -3.72 9.16
C TYR A 57 -5.07 -4.94 10.03
N LEU A 58 -5.10 -4.76 11.34
CA LEU A 58 -5.36 -5.85 12.29
C LEU A 58 -6.85 -6.22 12.37
N GLY A 59 -7.72 -5.36 11.85
CA GLY A 59 -9.18 -5.54 11.89
C GLY A 59 -9.79 -5.14 13.23
N LEU A 60 -9.13 -4.27 13.98
CA LEU A 60 -9.67 -3.73 15.21
C LEU A 60 -10.71 -2.63 14.91
N PRO A 61 -11.88 -2.62 15.56
CA PRO A 61 -12.85 -1.53 15.38
C PRO A 61 -12.26 -0.14 15.68
N SER A 62 -11.27 -0.06 16.59
CA SER A 62 -10.58 1.18 16.91
C SER A 62 -9.64 1.65 15.79
N GLU A 63 -9.12 0.77 14.94
CA GLU A 63 -8.36 1.19 13.74
C GLU A 63 -9.27 1.97 12.79
N GLU A 64 -10.45 1.44 12.50
CA GLU A 64 -11.44 2.07 11.63
C GLU A 64 -11.93 3.41 12.20
N ALA A 65 -12.21 3.46 13.50
CA ALA A 65 -12.68 4.65 14.18
C ALA A 65 -11.71 5.82 14.11
N PHE A 66 -10.40 5.55 14.10
CA PHE A 66 -9.35 6.57 14.06
C PHE A 66 -8.59 6.66 12.74
N MET A 67 -9.05 5.99 11.68
CA MET A 67 -8.46 6.09 10.35
C MET A 67 -8.40 7.54 9.87
N GLY A 68 -7.20 8.01 9.47
CA GLY A 68 -6.97 9.40 9.08
C GLY A 68 -7.01 10.42 10.22
N ARG A 69 -7.25 9.97 11.47
CA ARG A 69 -7.24 10.82 12.68
C ARG A 69 -6.27 10.28 13.74
N GLY A 70 -5.16 9.70 13.30
CA GLY A 70 -4.12 9.14 14.16
C GLY A 70 -3.72 7.72 13.75
N VAL A 71 -4.51 7.01 12.93
CA VAL A 71 -4.16 5.71 12.35
C VAL A 71 -3.80 5.89 10.89
N SER A 72 -2.65 5.32 10.49
CA SER A 72 -2.15 5.34 9.12
C SER A 72 -1.45 4.01 8.77
N GLY A 73 -1.44 3.67 7.49
CA GLY A 73 -0.68 2.55 6.92
C GLY A 73 0.59 2.99 6.16
N CYS A 74 1.00 4.28 6.27
CA CYS A 74 2.12 4.82 5.50
C CYS A 74 2.85 5.94 6.28
N ALA A 75 3.99 5.62 6.85
CA ALA A 75 4.78 6.62 7.60
C ALA A 75 5.38 7.71 6.70
N THR A 76 5.77 7.38 5.48
CA THR A 76 6.30 8.37 4.53
C THR A 76 5.23 9.35 4.04
N CYS A 77 3.96 8.92 4.03
CA CYS A 77 2.83 9.77 3.64
C CYS A 77 2.44 10.73 4.77
N ASP A 78 2.24 10.19 5.98
CA ASP A 78 1.56 10.90 7.07
C ASP A 78 2.50 11.26 8.24
N GLY A 79 3.70 10.68 8.29
CA GLY A 79 4.62 10.84 9.43
C GLY A 79 4.98 12.30 9.75
N PHE A 80 5.01 13.18 8.74
CA PHE A 80 5.31 14.58 8.93
C PHE A 80 4.30 15.31 9.83
N PHE A 81 3.04 14.89 9.81
CA PHE A 81 2.00 15.48 10.67
C PHE A 81 2.23 15.22 12.16
N TYR A 82 3.09 14.25 12.50
CA TYR A 82 3.44 13.88 13.88
C TYR A 82 4.82 14.35 14.29
N LYS A 83 5.36 15.38 13.62
CA LYS A 83 6.67 15.96 13.95
C LYS A 83 6.71 16.41 15.42
N GLY A 84 7.71 15.89 16.17
CA GLY A 84 7.89 16.20 17.58
C GLY A 84 6.87 15.57 18.53
N GLN A 85 6.03 14.64 18.05
CA GLN A 85 5.05 13.92 18.85
C GLN A 85 5.48 12.46 19.09
N ASP A 86 4.84 11.81 20.06
CA ASP A 86 5.05 10.40 20.36
C ASP A 86 4.19 9.56 19.43
N VAL A 87 4.78 8.58 18.73
CA VAL A 87 4.10 7.72 17.77
C VAL A 87 4.41 6.25 18.01
N ALA A 88 3.59 5.38 17.44
CA ALA A 88 3.84 3.93 17.43
C ALA A 88 3.89 3.38 16.00
N VAL A 89 4.69 2.31 15.83
CA VAL A 89 4.72 1.49 14.61
C VAL A 89 4.40 0.05 15.01
N VAL A 90 3.39 -0.53 14.40
CA VAL A 90 2.96 -1.90 14.65
C VAL A 90 3.41 -2.80 13.50
N GLY A 91 4.33 -3.72 13.78
CA GLY A 91 4.88 -4.62 12.77
C GLY A 91 6.24 -5.18 13.18
N GLY A 92 6.90 -5.90 12.26
CA GLY A 92 8.21 -6.50 12.56
C GLY A 92 8.94 -7.05 11.34
N GLY A 93 8.47 -6.71 10.13
CA GLY A 93 9.18 -6.92 8.86
C GLY A 93 9.96 -5.68 8.43
N ASN A 94 10.56 -5.72 7.23
CA ASN A 94 11.34 -4.60 6.67
C ASN A 94 10.56 -3.30 6.72
N THR A 95 9.34 -3.26 6.20
CA THR A 95 8.50 -2.07 6.18
C THR A 95 8.34 -1.44 7.57
N ALA A 96 8.05 -2.23 8.61
CA ALA A 96 7.88 -1.71 9.96
C ALA A 96 9.17 -1.10 10.52
N VAL A 97 10.31 -1.75 10.26
CA VAL A 97 11.61 -1.26 10.73
C VAL A 97 12.02 0.00 9.96
N GLU A 98 11.84 0.03 8.65
CA GLU A 98 12.10 1.21 7.80
C GLU A 98 11.22 2.40 8.21
N GLU A 99 9.93 2.18 8.43
CA GLU A 99 9.02 3.23 8.91
C GLU A 99 9.40 3.74 10.31
N ALA A 100 9.79 2.84 11.23
CA ALA A 100 10.26 3.24 12.55
C ALA A 100 11.55 4.06 12.48
N LEU A 101 12.48 3.68 11.62
CA LEU A 101 13.72 4.44 11.37
C LEU A 101 13.42 5.80 10.74
N TYR A 102 12.51 5.88 9.77
CA TYR A 102 12.08 7.14 9.18
C TYR A 102 11.46 8.06 10.25
N LEU A 103 10.48 7.56 10.99
CA LEU A 103 9.78 8.31 12.04
C LEU A 103 10.73 8.73 13.16
N SER A 104 11.78 7.95 13.47
CA SER A 104 12.77 8.32 14.50
C SER A 104 13.51 9.62 14.20
N ASN A 105 13.49 10.10 12.95
CA ASN A 105 14.14 11.35 12.58
C ASN A 105 13.21 12.57 12.71
N ILE A 106 11.92 12.37 12.89
CA ILE A 106 10.90 13.44 12.90
C ILE A 106 10.03 13.44 14.16
N ALA A 107 9.72 12.29 14.70
CA ALA A 107 8.92 12.13 15.92
C ALA A 107 9.77 12.37 17.18
N LYS A 108 9.11 12.68 18.30
CA LYS A 108 9.74 12.79 19.62
C LYS A 108 10.16 11.41 20.13
N THR A 109 9.26 10.44 20.07
CA THR A 109 9.50 9.05 20.45
C THR A 109 8.77 8.12 19.47
N VAL A 110 9.40 6.99 19.10
CA VAL A 110 8.80 5.94 18.29
C VAL A 110 8.73 4.66 19.11
N THR A 111 7.52 4.15 19.36
CA THR A 111 7.29 2.87 20.01
C THR A 111 7.03 1.81 18.98
N VAL A 112 7.92 0.83 18.82
CA VAL A 112 7.76 -0.30 17.91
C VAL A 112 7.11 -1.46 18.64
N VAL A 113 5.90 -1.86 18.19
CA VAL A 113 5.12 -2.96 18.76
C VAL A 113 5.27 -4.19 17.88
N HIS A 114 5.80 -5.27 18.42
CA HIS A 114 5.97 -6.52 17.69
C HIS A 114 5.51 -7.73 18.50
N ARG A 115 4.72 -8.60 17.85
CA ARG A 115 4.12 -9.81 18.49
C ARG A 115 5.10 -10.91 18.84
N ARG A 116 6.38 -10.79 18.47
CA ARG A 116 7.45 -11.74 18.74
C ARG A 116 8.62 -11.07 19.43
N ASP A 117 9.54 -11.89 19.93
CA ASP A 117 10.81 -11.45 20.54
C ASP A 117 11.88 -11.06 19.50
N LYS A 118 11.68 -11.43 18.22
CA LYS A 118 12.64 -11.19 17.12
C LYS A 118 11.95 -10.62 15.90
N PHE A 119 12.58 -9.62 15.29
CA PHE A 119 12.17 -9.05 14.01
C PHE A 119 12.42 -10.04 12.85
N LYS A 120 11.58 -9.93 11.81
CA LYS A 120 11.78 -10.63 10.52
C LYS A 120 12.46 -9.76 9.46
N ALA A 121 12.80 -8.53 9.82
CA ALA A 121 13.48 -7.60 8.94
C ALA A 121 14.92 -8.06 8.68
N GLU A 122 15.52 -7.51 7.63
CA GLU A 122 16.92 -7.72 7.29
C GLU A 122 17.85 -7.33 8.44
N PRO A 123 18.95 -8.08 8.68
CA PRO A 123 19.85 -7.84 9.81
C PRO A 123 20.35 -6.39 9.88
N ILE A 124 20.72 -5.78 8.75
CA ILE A 124 21.22 -4.40 8.71
C ILE A 124 20.15 -3.39 9.17
N LEU A 125 18.88 -3.62 8.88
CA LEU A 125 17.78 -2.77 9.34
C LEU A 125 17.55 -2.95 10.84
N VAL A 126 17.63 -4.19 11.32
CA VAL A 126 17.51 -4.49 12.76
C VAL A 126 18.65 -3.83 13.54
N ASP A 127 19.89 -3.93 13.05
CA ASP A 127 21.06 -3.29 13.71
C ASP A 127 20.88 -1.77 13.82
N ARG A 128 20.41 -1.12 12.76
CA ARG A 128 20.09 0.33 12.78
C ARG A 128 18.96 0.66 13.77
N LEU A 129 17.93 -0.18 13.83
CA LEU A 129 16.84 0.00 14.78
C LEU A 129 17.36 -0.13 16.21
N MET A 130 18.18 -1.15 16.50
CA MET A 130 18.77 -1.37 17.83
C MET A 130 19.71 -0.26 18.26
N ASP A 131 20.44 0.37 17.31
CA ASP A 131 21.21 1.59 17.61
C ASP A 131 20.28 2.75 18.04
N LYS A 132 19.17 2.96 17.34
CA LYS A 132 18.16 3.96 17.72
C LYS A 132 17.45 3.63 19.05
N VAL A 133 17.35 2.36 19.42
CA VAL A 133 16.86 1.93 20.74
C VAL A 133 17.87 2.28 21.83
N LYS A 134 19.14 2.02 21.58
CA LYS A 134 20.23 2.25 22.56
C LYS A 134 20.58 3.73 22.72
N ASN A 135 20.69 4.46 21.63
CA ASN A 135 21.28 5.80 21.58
C ASN A 135 20.29 6.90 21.14
N GLY A 136 19.04 6.55 20.87
CA GLY A 136 18.05 7.47 20.30
C GLY A 136 16.70 7.46 21.01
N ASN A 137 15.67 7.65 20.22
CA ASN A 137 14.28 7.87 20.66
C ASN A 137 13.33 6.70 20.33
N VAL A 138 13.86 5.52 20.00
CA VAL A 138 13.05 4.34 19.72
C VAL A 138 12.88 3.48 20.98
N ARG A 139 11.69 2.96 21.22
CA ARG A 139 11.35 2.03 22.28
C ARG A 139 10.74 0.76 21.68
N LEU A 140 10.99 -0.38 22.31
CA LEU A 140 10.46 -1.67 21.83
C LEU A 140 9.41 -2.21 22.81
N GLU A 141 8.30 -2.69 22.25
CA GLU A 141 7.26 -3.47 22.90
C GLU A 141 7.19 -4.82 22.18
N LEU A 142 8.12 -5.70 22.53
CA LEU A 142 8.22 -7.05 22.00
C LEU A 142 7.22 -7.98 22.70
N ASP A 143 6.95 -9.14 22.08
CA ASP A 143 5.96 -10.11 22.58
C ASP A 143 4.60 -9.47 22.90
N SER A 144 4.27 -8.39 22.18
CA SER A 144 3.10 -7.56 22.44
C SER A 144 2.31 -7.35 21.16
N THR A 145 0.99 -7.31 21.28
CA THR A 145 0.06 -6.97 20.19
C THR A 145 -0.70 -5.70 20.55
N LEU A 146 -1.11 -4.97 19.53
CA LEU A 146 -2.07 -3.89 19.68
C LEU A 146 -3.43 -4.51 20.04
N ASP A 147 -3.99 -4.13 21.18
CA ASP A 147 -5.30 -4.59 21.67
C ASP A 147 -6.39 -3.59 21.30
N GLU A 148 -6.10 -2.30 21.46
CA GLU A 148 -7.04 -1.21 21.18
C GLU A 148 -6.28 0.10 20.95
N ILE A 149 -6.80 0.94 20.05
CA ILE A 149 -6.37 2.33 19.90
C ILE A 149 -7.29 3.22 20.70
N LEU A 150 -6.71 4.07 21.52
CA LEU A 150 -7.42 4.97 22.43
C LEU A 150 -7.42 6.38 21.86
N GLY A 151 -8.52 7.08 22.00
CA GLY A 151 -8.64 8.44 21.50
C GLY A 151 -9.93 9.13 21.89
N ASN A 152 -10.10 10.32 21.34
CA ASN A 152 -11.29 11.16 21.51
C ASN A 152 -11.66 11.81 20.17
N ASP A 153 -12.54 12.79 20.18
CA ASP A 153 -13.00 13.49 18.98
C ASP A 153 -11.86 14.18 18.20
N SER A 154 -10.76 14.52 18.87
CA SER A 154 -9.57 15.15 18.26
C SER A 154 -8.61 14.13 17.62
N GLY A 155 -8.79 12.83 17.84
CA GLY A 155 -7.97 11.75 17.29
C GLY A 155 -7.35 10.84 18.36
N VAL A 156 -6.27 10.16 17.98
CA VAL A 156 -5.55 9.20 18.83
C VAL A 156 -4.84 9.90 19.99
N THR A 157 -5.01 9.38 21.21
CA THR A 157 -4.33 9.83 22.44
C THR A 157 -3.46 8.74 23.07
N GLY A 158 -3.62 7.49 22.62
CA GLY A 158 -2.87 6.36 23.14
C GLY A 158 -3.22 5.05 22.47
N MET A 159 -2.60 3.98 22.95
CA MET A 159 -2.89 2.62 22.56
C MET A 159 -2.83 1.70 23.77
N ARG A 160 -3.63 0.64 23.75
CA ARG A 160 -3.54 -0.47 24.71
C ARG A 160 -2.82 -1.63 24.06
N LEU A 161 -1.82 -2.14 24.74
CA LEU A 161 -1.05 -3.30 24.33
C LEU A 161 -1.40 -4.50 25.20
N ALA A 162 -1.46 -5.69 24.58
CA ALA A 162 -1.58 -6.97 25.24
C ALA A 162 -0.26 -7.74 25.07
N HIS A 163 0.44 -8.00 26.18
CA HIS A 163 1.65 -8.81 26.18
C HIS A 163 1.30 -10.30 26.24
N LYS A 164 2.14 -11.17 25.67
CA LYS A 164 1.91 -12.63 25.63
C LYS A 164 1.76 -13.28 27.01
N SER A 165 2.24 -12.63 28.09
CA SER A 165 2.03 -13.07 29.47
C SER A 165 0.60 -12.82 29.99
N GLY A 166 -0.25 -12.17 29.21
CA GLY A 166 -1.60 -11.78 29.60
C GLY A 166 -1.71 -10.40 30.23
N SER A 167 -0.60 -9.72 30.52
CA SER A 167 -0.65 -8.34 31.04
C SER A 167 -1.03 -7.35 29.94
N LYS A 168 -1.76 -6.31 30.33
CA LYS A 168 -2.11 -5.19 29.45
C LYS A 168 -1.48 -3.90 29.97
N LYS A 169 -1.09 -3.00 29.07
CA LYS A 169 -0.63 -1.66 29.42
C LYS A 169 -1.08 -0.64 28.40
N GLU A 170 -1.23 0.59 28.83
CA GLU A 170 -1.52 1.73 27.97
C GLU A 170 -0.24 2.53 27.72
N VAL A 171 -0.11 3.01 26.48
CA VAL A 171 1.00 3.84 26.04
C VAL A 171 0.43 5.07 25.38
N ALA A 172 0.79 6.25 25.85
CA ALA A 172 0.37 7.51 25.25
C ALA A 172 1.10 7.72 23.91
N VAL A 173 0.36 7.89 22.84
CA VAL A 173 0.84 8.20 21.49
C VAL A 173 -0.20 9.06 20.76
N HIS A 174 0.23 9.83 19.77
CA HIS A 174 -0.62 10.68 18.95
C HIS A 174 -0.89 10.09 17.56
N GLY A 175 -0.06 9.12 17.14
CA GLY A 175 -0.21 8.41 15.88
C GLY A 175 0.20 6.95 16.00
N VAL A 176 -0.54 6.06 15.32
CA VAL A 176 -0.27 4.62 15.23
C VAL A 176 -0.15 4.23 13.76
N PHE A 177 1.03 3.81 13.35
CA PHE A 177 1.33 3.36 12.01
C PHE A 177 1.25 1.84 11.93
N ILE A 178 0.32 1.32 11.14
CA ILE A 178 0.11 -0.13 10.98
C ILE A 178 0.95 -0.60 9.80
N ALA A 179 2.09 -1.21 10.09
CA ALA A 179 3.12 -1.63 9.13
C ALA A 179 3.23 -3.16 9.06
N ILE A 180 2.11 -3.85 8.87
CA ILE A 180 2.05 -5.32 8.82
C ILE A 180 2.05 -5.88 7.39
N GLY A 181 2.13 -5.03 6.39
CA GLY A 181 2.24 -5.35 4.97
C GLY A 181 1.13 -4.74 4.12
N HIS A 182 1.20 -5.06 2.83
CA HIS A 182 0.20 -4.66 1.83
C HIS A 182 -0.28 -5.91 1.07
N LYS A 183 -1.51 -5.86 0.59
CA LYS A 183 -2.10 -6.88 -0.26
C LYS A 183 -2.46 -6.24 -1.60
N PRO A 184 -1.88 -6.69 -2.73
CA PRO A 184 -2.26 -6.19 -4.04
C PRO A 184 -3.69 -6.62 -4.38
N ASN A 185 -4.41 -5.75 -5.10
CA ASN A 185 -5.80 -6.00 -5.49
C ASN A 185 -5.82 -6.76 -6.82
N THR A 186 -5.52 -8.06 -6.76
CA THR A 186 -5.26 -8.93 -7.92
C THR A 186 -6.12 -10.19 -7.95
N GLN A 187 -7.04 -10.36 -7.01
CA GLN A 187 -7.80 -11.60 -6.82
C GLN A 187 -8.51 -12.08 -8.10
N ILE A 188 -9.10 -11.15 -8.86
CA ILE A 188 -9.83 -11.47 -10.09
C ILE A 188 -8.93 -11.89 -11.26
N PHE A 189 -7.61 -11.75 -11.11
CA PHE A 189 -6.62 -12.11 -12.13
C PHE A 189 -5.81 -13.36 -11.76
N GLU A 190 -6.06 -13.95 -10.58
CA GLU A 190 -5.37 -15.16 -10.11
C GLU A 190 -5.56 -16.32 -11.10
N GLY A 191 -4.48 -17.05 -11.37
CA GLY A 191 -4.46 -18.17 -12.31
C GLY A 191 -4.41 -17.77 -13.79
N GLN A 192 -4.52 -16.48 -14.12
CA GLN A 192 -4.41 -15.98 -15.50
C GLN A 192 -3.09 -15.21 -15.72
N LEU A 193 -2.68 -14.39 -14.75
CA LEU A 193 -1.45 -13.60 -14.84
C LEU A 193 -0.32 -14.21 -14.02
N ASP A 194 0.90 -14.03 -14.52
CA ASP A 194 2.10 -14.33 -13.76
C ASP A 194 2.25 -13.35 -12.60
N MET A 195 2.38 -13.89 -11.38
CA MET A 195 2.46 -13.10 -10.15
C MET A 195 3.65 -13.50 -9.29
N ALA A 196 4.12 -12.57 -8.45
CA ALA A 196 5.06 -12.81 -7.37
C ALA A 196 4.50 -12.22 -6.07
N ASN A 197 4.26 -13.06 -5.06
CA ASN A 197 3.62 -12.65 -3.80
C ASN A 197 2.29 -11.91 -4.00
N GLY A 198 1.53 -12.28 -5.02
CA GLY A 198 0.26 -11.66 -5.40
C GLY A 198 0.39 -10.41 -6.29
N TYR A 199 1.58 -9.84 -6.45
CA TYR A 199 1.81 -8.70 -7.36
C TYR A 199 1.97 -9.17 -8.80
N ILE A 200 1.37 -8.43 -9.75
CA ILE A 200 1.47 -8.75 -11.17
C ILE A 200 2.92 -8.54 -11.64
N LYS A 201 3.46 -9.54 -12.33
CA LYS A 201 4.76 -9.41 -12.99
C LYS A 201 4.62 -8.69 -14.31
N THR A 202 5.47 -7.69 -14.53
CA THR A 202 5.61 -7.00 -15.81
C THR A 202 6.98 -7.32 -16.42
N ARG A 203 7.14 -7.07 -17.72
CA ARG A 203 8.41 -7.36 -18.42
C ARG A 203 9.57 -6.56 -17.88
N SER A 204 9.32 -5.29 -17.48
CA SER A 204 10.37 -4.34 -17.12
C SER A 204 11.46 -4.16 -18.20
N GLY A 205 12.43 -3.28 -17.99
CA GLY A 205 13.58 -3.13 -18.88
C GLY A 205 13.55 -1.88 -19.77
N LEU A 206 14.51 -1.77 -20.69
CA LEU A 206 14.79 -0.57 -21.49
C LEU A 206 14.30 -0.68 -22.95
N GLU A 207 13.77 -1.82 -23.37
CA GLU A 207 13.40 -2.10 -24.76
C GLU A 207 11.93 -1.78 -25.09
N GLY A 208 11.23 -1.05 -24.19
CA GLY A 208 9.78 -0.81 -24.26
C GLY A 208 8.95 -1.98 -23.75
N ASN A 209 7.63 -1.82 -23.77
CA ASN A 209 6.66 -2.77 -23.21
C ASN A 209 6.95 -3.15 -21.74
N ALA A 210 7.53 -2.22 -20.98
CA ALA A 210 7.96 -2.48 -19.60
C ALA A 210 6.79 -2.82 -18.67
N THR A 211 5.58 -2.39 -19.01
CA THR A 211 4.36 -2.62 -18.24
C THR A 211 3.54 -3.82 -18.73
N ALA A 212 3.96 -4.46 -19.84
CA ALA A 212 3.29 -5.62 -20.40
C ALA A 212 3.38 -6.83 -19.45
N THR A 213 2.27 -7.56 -19.33
CA THR A 213 2.17 -8.82 -18.59
C THR A 213 2.55 -10.02 -19.49
N ASN A 214 2.30 -11.23 -19.01
CA ASN A 214 2.41 -12.46 -19.80
C ASN A 214 1.29 -12.61 -20.85
N ILE A 215 0.23 -11.81 -20.80
CA ILE A 215 -0.88 -11.85 -21.77
C ILE A 215 -0.80 -10.62 -22.68
N ALA A 216 -0.79 -10.85 -23.99
CA ALA A 216 -0.75 -9.78 -24.99
C ALA A 216 -1.98 -8.87 -24.89
N GLY A 217 -1.76 -7.55 -24.89
CA GLY A 217 -2.79 -6.52 -24.71
C GLY A 217 -3.17 -6.28 -23.24
N VAL A 218 -2.52 -6.94 -22.28
CA VAL A 218 -2.75 -6.71 -20.84
C VAL A 218 -1.49 -6.10 -20.20
N PHE A 219 -1.66 -4.95 -19.57
CA PHE A 219 -0.62 -4.15 -18.94
C PHE A 219 -0.95 -3.93 -17.46
N ALA A 220 0.07 -3.67 -16.63
CA ALA A 220 -0.12 -3.36 -15.22
C ALA A 220 0.71 -2.16 -14.79
N ALA A 221 0.12 -1.27 -13.97
CA ALA A 221 0.75 -0.04 -13.50
C ALA A 221 0.39 0.27 -12.04
N GLY A 222 1.27 0.99 -11.36
CA GLY A 222 1.09 1.39 -9.97
C GLY A 222 1.34 0.25 -8.99
N ASP A 223 0.76 0.38 -7.80
CA ASP A 223 1.04 -0.51 -6.67
C ASP A 223 0.61 -1.97 -6.90
N VAL A 224 -0.22 -2.26 -7.89
CA VAL A 224 -0.62 -3.64 -8.24
C VAL A 224 0.57 -4.47 -8.75
N GLN A 225 1.62 -3.82 -9.27
CA GLN A 225 2.87 -4.43 -9.74
C GLN A 225 4.10 -3.94 -8.95
N ASP A 226 4.03 -2.77 -8.29
CA ASP A 226 5.14 -2.20 -7.51
C ASP A 226 5.02 -2.59 -6.04
N HIS A 227 5.73 -3.63 -5.64
CA HIS A 227 5.80 -4.07 -4.24
C HIS A 227 6.93 -3.39 -3.45
N ILE A 228 7.75 -2.55 -4.10
CA ILE A 228 8.95 -1.93 -3.52
C ILE A 228 8.66 -0.49 -3.05
N TYR A 229 8.30 0.37 -4.00
CA TYR A 229 8.22 1.83 -3.74
C TYR A 229 6.84 2.27 -3.26
N ARG A 230 5.76 1.85 -3.95
CA ARG A 230 4.36 2.20 -3.61
C ARG A 230 4.17 3.69 -3.35
N GLN A 231 4.64 4.51 -4.26
CA GLN A 231 4.53 5.96 -4.18
C GLN A 231 3.70 6.51 -5.34
N ALA A 232 2.96 7.61 -5.09
CA ALA A 232 2.12 8.24 -6.10
C ALA A 232 2.91 8.61 -7.38
N ILE A 233 4.16 9.06 -7.23
CA ILE A 233 5.00 9.42 -8.37
C ILE A 233 5.45 8.20 -9.19
N THR A 234 5.75 7.06 -8.55
CA THR A 234 6.09 5.83 -9.27
C THR A 234 4.86 5.25 -9.96
N SER A 235 3.69 5.36 -9.34
CA SER A 235 2.41 4.96 -9.94
C SER A 235 2.07 5.83 -11.15
N ALA A 236 2.25 7.15 -11.06
CA ALA A 236 2.07 8.05 -12.20
C ALA A 236 3.03 7.74 -13.36
N GLY A 237 4.31 7.45 -13.05
CA GLY A 237 5.32 7.07 -14.04
C GLY A 237 4.97 5.78 -14.76
N THR A 238 4.63 4.72 -14.02
CA THR A 238 4.24 3.44 -14.62
C THR A 238 2.89 3.53 -15.34
N GLY A 239 1.96 4.38 -14.88
CA GLY A 239 0.71 4.67 -15.56
C GLY A 239 0.93 5.31 -16.94
N CYS A 240 1.82 6.30 -17.03
CA CYS A 240 2.23 6.88 -18.30
C CYS A 240 2.88 5.85 -19.24
N MET A 241 3.77 5.01 -18.72
CA MET A 241 4.39 3.93 -19.49
C MET A 241 3.34 2.93 -20.01
N ALA A 242 2.37 2.53 -19.18
CA ALA A 242 1.31 1.60 -19.58
C ALA A 242 0.41 2.18 -20.68
N ALA A 243 0.10 3.47 -20.61
CA ALA A 243 -0.65 4.15 -21.66
C ALA A 243 0.07 4.11 -23.01
N LEU A 244 1.38 4.40 -23.03
CA LEU A 244 2.21 4.34 -24.23
C LEU A 244 2.38 2.91 -24.77
N ASP A 245 2.54 1.93 -23.88
CA ASP A 245 2.66 0.51 -24.26
C ASP A 245 1.33 0.01 -24.86
N ALA A 246 0.18 0.38 -24.26
CA ALA A 246 -1.15 0.03 -24.78
C ALA A 246 -1.43 0.72 -26.14
N GLN A 247 -1.05 1.98 -26.30
CA GLN A 247 -1.18 2.69 -27.58
C GLN A 247 -0.42 1.96 -28.70
N ARG A 248 0.85 1.65 -28.49
CA ARG A 248 1.68 0.92 -29.48
C ARG A 248 1.12 -0.46 -29.80
N TYR A 249 0.57 -1.14 -28.80
CA TYR A 249 -0.09 -2.43 -29.01
C TYR A 249 -1.32 -2.30 -29.92
N LEU A 250 -2.17 -1.31 -29.68
CA LEU A 250 -3.38 -1.08 -30.50
C LEU A 250 -2.99 -0.67 -31.93
N GLU A 251 -2.02 0.23 -32.12
CA GLU A 251 -1.51 0.61 -33.44
C GLU A 251 -1.00 -0.62 -34.24
N ALA A 252 -0.37 -1.57 -33.55
CA ALA A 252 0.12 -2.81 -34.20
C ALA A 252 -1.02 -3.80 -34.55
N LEU A 253 -2.22 -3.67 -34.00
CA LEU A 253 -3.38 -4.49 -34.38
C LEU A 253 -4.07 -3.96 -35.65
N GLU A 254 -3.90 -2.69 -35.99
CA GLU A 254 -4.51 -2.05 -37.17
C GLU A 254 -3.73 -2.34 -38.47
N HIS A 255 -2.52 -2.92 -38.37
CA HIS A 255 -1.61 -3.23 -39.48
C HIS A 255 -1.38 -4.74 -39.61
#